data_671b878ecbeb8e6d4786dbc231d489a1
#
_entry.id   671b878ecbeb8e6d4786dbc231d489a1
#
_cell.length_a   1.000
_cell.length_b   1.000
_cell.length_c   1.000
_cell.angle_alpha   90.00
_cell.angle_beta   90.00
_cell.angle_gamma   90.00
#
_symmetry.space_group_name_H-M   'P 1'
#
loop_
_entity.id
_entity.type
_entity.pdbx_description
1 polymer ?
#
loop_
_entity_poly.entity_id
_entity_poly.type
_entity_poly.pdbx_seq_one_letter_code
_entity_poly.pdbx_strand_id
1 'polypeptide(L)'
;MRTFQRRLKTLPNSLPDQIGCLGRYLVEVLKPWESSGRAVAIDSTTLQAKGGVWHKKDKEAGVVPHTSIDTEAGWTKSGWHGWVYGWKLHLAITVGGMWIPLSARLTPADVADNQIAPSLIEELPEEARFVLGDTHYNAQNVRHKCERTERFLVTSKRGAYPHTDSGVEVRRIFHKLRSLANENFNEQFKAIFELHEQVPTKGRVNTARFALGAVLVYQLALLYRHERRSGVNRGLKPFLRAA
;
A
#
# COMPACT_ATOMS: atom_id res chain seq x y z
N MET A 1 -26.68 -17.14 11.25
CA MET A 1 -25.24 -17.33 11.59
C MET A 1 -24.39 -17.85 10.41
N ARG A 2 -24.73 -18.93 9.67
CA ARG A 2 -23.95 -19.45 8.52
C ARG A 2 -23.71 -18.43 7.41
N THR A 3 -24.68 -17.58 7.04
CA THR A 3 -24.54 -16.56 5.99
C THR A 3 -23.53 -15.47 6.39
N PHE A 4 -23.56 -15.02 7.64
CA PHE A 4 -22.61 -14.03 8.16
C PHE A 4 -21.17 -14.58 8.14
N GLN A 5 -20.97 -15.81 8.64
CA GLN A 5 -19.67 -16.48 8.63
C GLN A 5 -19.14 -16.67 7.20
N ARG A 6 -20.03 -17.03 6.24
CA ARG A 6 -19.65 -17.15 4.82
C ARG A 6 -19.20 -15.81 4.25
N ARG A 7 -19.93 -14.72 4.51
CA ARG A 7 -19.56 -13.36 4.07
C ARG A 7 -18.23 -12.92 4.67
N LEU A 8 -17.98 -13.20 5.94
CA LEU A 8 -16.70 -12.89 6.57
C LEU A 8 -15.53 -13.63 5.91
N LYS A 9 -15.72 -14.86 5.42
CA LYS A 9 -14.69 -15.63 4.72
C LYS A 9 -14.40 -15.08 3.31
N THR A 10 -15.41 -14.55 2.62
CA THR A 10 -15.26 -14.01 1.26
C THR A 10 -14.89 -12.53 1.23
N LEU A 11 -15.05 -11.82 2.33
CA LEU A 11 -14.76 -10.39 2.42
C LEU A 11 -13.36 -10.00 1.92
N PRO A 12 -12.26 -10.72 2.24
CA PRO A 12 -10.94 -10.36 1.72
C PRO A 12 -10.84 -10.31 0.19
N ASN A 13 -11.63 -11.10 -0.52
CA ASN A 13 -11.63 -11.15 -1.99
C ASN A 13 -12.29 -9.89 -2.60
N SER A 14 -13.24 -9.27 -1.90
CA SER A 14 -13.94 -8.06 -2.35
C SER A 14 -13.33 -6.76 -1.83
N LEU A 15 -12.49 -6.81 -0.79
CA LEU A 15 -11.89 -5.61 -0.20
C LEU A 15 -11.06 -4.80 -1.20
N PRO A 16 -10.23 -5.40 -2.07
CA PRO A 16 -9.51 -4.63 -3.07
C PRO A 16 -10.44 -3.81 -3.97
N ASP A 17 -11.54 -4.41 -4.46
CA ASP A 17 -12.50 -3.73 -5.34
C ASP A 17 -13.22 -2.60 -4.59
N GLN A 18 -13.58 -2.83 -3.32
CA GLN A 18 -14.20 -1.81 -2.45
C GLN A 18 -13.24 -0.64 -2.21
N ILE A 19 -11.97 -0.90 -1.96
CA ILE A 19 -10.92 0.12 -1.81
C ILE A 19 -10.79 0.92 -3.10
N GLY A 20 -10.74 0.26 -4.25
CA GLY A 20 -10.67 0.93 -5.54
C GLY A 20 -11.89 1.79 -5.83
N CYS A 21 -13.08 1.28 -5.56
CA CYS A 21 -14.34 2.00 -5.74
C CYS A 21 -14.41 3.26 -4.84
N LEU A 22 -14.15 3.09 -3.53
CA LEU A 22 -14.17 4.22 -2.60
C LEU A 22 -13.02 5.20 -2.86
N GLY A 23 -11.85 4.71 -3.31
CA GLY A 23 -10.73 5.55 -3.72
C GLY A 23 -11.07 6.48 -4.88
N ARG A 24 -11.73 5.96 -5.93
CA ARG A 24 -12.24 6.79 -7.06
C ARG A 24 -13.25 7.83 -6.59
N TYR A 25 -14.20 7.44 -5.78
CA TYR A 25 -15.18 8.38 -5.21
C TYR A 25 -14.50 9.50 -4.37
N LEU A 26 -13.53 9.13 -3.54
CA LEU A 26 -12.77 10.12 -2.76
C LEU A 26 -11.98 11.08 -3.66
N VAL A 27 -11.45 10.62 -4.77
CA VAL A 27 -10.76 11.49 -5.75
C VAL A 27 -11.72 12.51 -6.36
N GLU A 28 -12.95 12.10 -6.70
CA GLU A 28 -13.98 13.00 -7.24
C GLU A 28 -14.38 14.07 -6.22
N VAL A 29 -14.56 13.68 -4.95
CA VAL A 29 -15.03 14.55 -3.87
C VAL A 29 -13.92 15.46 -3.35
N LEU A 30 -12.71 14.92 -3.13
CA LEU A 30 -11.60 15.62 -2.48
C LEU A 30 -10.65 16.32 -3.46
N LYS A 31 -10.78 16.04 -4.75
CA LYS A 31 -10.03 16.67 -5.87
C LYS A 31 -8.51 16.80 -5.63
N PRO A 32 -7.80 15.70 -5.26
CA PRO A 32 -6.39 15.76 -4.90
C PRO A 32 -5.49 16.16 -6.08
N TRP A 33 -5.97 16.06 -7.31
CA TRP A 33 -5.19 16.29 -8.52
C TRP A 33 -4.75 17.74 -8.73
N GLU A 34 -5.44 18.69 -8.12
CA GLU A 34 -5.06 20.09 -8.15
C GLU A 34 -3.70 20.34 -7.47
N SER A 35 -3.40 19.57 -6.42
CA SER A 35 -2.15 19.70 -5.66
C SER A 35 -1.10 18.63 -5.97
N SER A 36 -1.52 17.48 -6.54
CA SER A 36 -0.65 16.32 -6.75
C SER A 36 -0.08 16.20 -8.16
N GLY A 37 -0.47 17.08 -9.09
CA GLY A 37 -0.05 16.99 -10.49
C GLY A 37 -0.44 15.66 -11.16
N ARG A 38 -1.53 15.02 -10.74
CA ARG A 38 -2.01 13.72 -11.23
C ARG A 38 -1.02 12.57 -10.99
N ALA A 39 -0.22 12.67 -9.94
CA ALA A 39 0.76 11.67 -9.56
C ALA A 39 0.24 10.75 -8.46
N VAL A 40 0.59 9.47 -8.57
CA VAL A 40 0.29 8.41 -7.62
C VAL A 40 1.59 7.73 -7.23
N ALA A 41 1.84 7.54 -5.94
CA ALA A 41 2.97 6.78 -5.46
C ALA A 41 2.56 5.31 -5.25
N ILE A 42 3.39 4.39 -5.72
CA ILE A 42 3.25 2.96 -5.43
C ILE A 42 4.38 2.52 -4.51
N ASP A 43 4.03 1.77 -3.48
CA ASP A 43 5.00 1.24 -2.52
C ASP A 43 4.44 0.04 -1.78
N SER A 44 5.29 -0.66 -1.04
CA SER A 44 4.88 -1.70 -0.11
C SER A 44 5.40 -1.43 1.29
N THR A 45 4.59 -1.74 2.29
CA THR A 45 5.01 -1.72 3.68
C THR A 45 4.97 -3.13 4.26
N THR A 46 6.02 -3.49 5.01
CA THR A 46 6.10 -4.78 5.68
C THR A 46 5.27 -4.79 6.95
N LEU A 47 4.53 -5.89 7.14
CA LEU A 47 3.76 -6.18 8.33
C LEU A 47 4.30 -7.48 8.94
N GLN A 48 4.78 -7.45 10.17
CA GLN A 48 5.34 -8.61 10.83
C GLN A 48 4.25 -9.64 11.15
N ALA A 49 4.50 -10.91 10.83
CA ALA A 49 3.56 -11.99 11.12
C ALA A 49 3.35 -12.18 12.62
N LYS A 50 2.14 -12.59 13.00
CA LYS A 50 1.81 -12.96 14.37
C LYS A 50 2.53 -14.24 14.79
N GLY A 51 3.04 -14.23 16.01
CA GLY A 51 3.65 -15.41 16.64
C GLY A 51 5.10 -15.62 16.28
N GLY A 52 5.51 -16.88 16.22
CA GLY A 52 6.90 -17.26 15.94
C GLY A 52 7.30 -17.10 14.49
N VAL A 53 8.58 -17.20 14.25
CA VAL A 53 9.20 -17.12 12.92
C VAL A 53 9.41 -18.52 12.37
N TRP A 54 9.08 -18.76 11.11
CA TRP A 54 9.42 -20.01 10.45
C TRP A 54 10.81 -19.90 9.83
N HIS A 55 11.80 -20.42 10.52
CA HIS A 55 13.17 -20.37 10.05
C HIS A 55 13.34 -21.16 8.77
N LYS A 56 14.24 -20.68 7.90
CA LYS A 56 14.49 -21.28 6.59
C LYS A 56 14.79 -22.79 6.67
N LYS A 57 15.62 -23.20 7.62
CA LYS A 57 15.99 -24.61 7.86
C LYS A 57 14.76 -25.48 8.15
N ASP A 58 13.86 -25.00 9.00
CA ASP A 58 12.66 -25.75 9.37
C ASP A 58 11.65 -25.79 8.19
N LYS A 59 11.54 -24.67 7.45
CA LYS A 59 10.70 -24.58 6.25
C LYS A 59 11.18 -25.57 5.17
N GLU A 60 12.47 -25.66 4.91
CA GLU A 60 13.07 -26.58 3.95
C GLU A 60 12.93 -28.05 4.41
N ALA A 61 12.95 -28.31 5.69
CA ALA A 61 12.69 -29.63 6.28
C ALA A 61 11.19 -29.99 6.35
N GLY A 62 10.28 -29.04 6.03
CA GLY A 62 8.84 -29.23 6.16
C GLY A 62 8.34 -29.33 7.60
N VAL A 63 9.15 -28.88 8.58
CA VAL A 63 8.82 -28.96 10.00
C VAL A 63 8.28 -27.61 10.49
N VAL A 64 7.14 -27.65 11.17
CA VAL A 64 6.56 -26.47 11.85
C VAL A 64 6.77 -26.62 13.36
N PRO A 65 7.81 -25.97 13.95
CA PRO A 65 8.19 -26.21 15.35
C PRO A 65 7.12 -25.83 16.36
N HIS A 66 6.31 -24.81 16.04
CA HIS A 66 5.29 -24.29 16.94
C HIS A 66 3.99 -23.96 16.20
N THR A 67 2.85 -24.22 16.82
CA THR A 67 1.52 -23.91 16.29
C THR A 67 1.26 -22.40 16.14
N SER A 68 2.05 -21.54 16.83
CA SER A 68 1.96 -20.07 16.70
C SER A 68 2.49 -19.55 15.37
N ILE A 69 3.32 -20.33 14.64
CA ILE A 69 3.93 -19.91 13.39
C ILE A 69 2.86 -19.74 12.31
N ASP A 70 2.90 -18.62 11.61
CA ASP A 70 2.07 -18.37 10.42
C ASP A 70 2.77 -18.90 9.17
N THR A 71 2.41 -20.11 8.77
CA THR A 71 3.06 -20.82 7.64
C THR A 71 2.78 -20.22 6.27
N GLU A 72 1.80 -19.31 6.16
CA GLU A 72 1.47 -18.63 4.91
C GLU A 72 2.24 -17.31 4.75
N ALA A 73 2.95 -16.85 5.78
CA ALA A 73 3.82 -15.68 5.73
C ALA A 73 5.15 -15.99 5.01
N GLY A 74 5.83 -14.94 4.55
CA GLY A 74 7.09 -15.04 3.83
C GLY A 74 8.21 -14.20 4.46
N TRP A 75 9.45 -14.45 4.01
CA TRP A 75 10.62 -13.68 4.41
C TRP A 75 10.94 -12.56 3.42
N THR A 76 11.27 -11.38 3.92
CA THR A 76 11.82 -10.29 3.13
C THR A 76 12.94 -9.59 3.87
N LYS A 77 13.79 -8.88 3.14
CA LYS A 77 14.82 -8.02 3.73
C LYS A 77 14.39 -6.56 3.59
N SER A 78 14.13 -5.92 4.71
CA SER A 78 13.90 -4.47 4.78
C SER A 78 15.22 -3.73 4.96
N GLY A 79 15.38 -2.56 4.31
CA GLY A 79 16.55 -1.71 4.51
C GLY A 79 16.69 -1.19 5.94
N TRP A 80 15.58 -1.00 6.65
CA TRP A 80 15.53 -0.46 8.01
C TRP A 80 15.47 -1.53 9.10
N HIS A 81 14.72 -2.61 8.87
CA HIS A 81 14.42 -3.62 9.90
C HIS A 81 15.23 -4.92 9.73
N GLY A 82 16.11 -5.00 8.72
CA GLY A 82 16.80 -6.24 8.39
C GLY A 82 15.84 -7.32 7.87
N TRP A 83 15.98 -8.56 8.36
CA TRP A 83 15.10 -9.66 7.96
C TRP A 83 13.76 -9.61 8.69
N VAL A 84 12.66 -9.58 7.94
CA VAL A 84 11.28 -9.57 8.44
C VAL A 84 10.55 -10.80 7.93
N TYR A 85 9.92 -11.53 8.84
CA TYR A 85 8.98 -12.62 8.52
C TYR A 85 7.56 -12.10 8.63
N GLY A 86 6.82 -12.11 7.53
CA GLY A 86 5.48 -11.54 7.56
C GLY A 86 4.84 -11.37 6.19
N TRP A 87 4.20 -10.24 6.04
CA TRP A 87 3.36 -9.85 4.92
C TRP A 87 3.83 -8.53 4.31
N LYS A 88 3.46 -8.28 3.08
CA LYS A 88 3.56 -6.97 2.44
C LYS A 88 2.18 -6.44 2.11
N LEU A 89 1.89 -5.24 2.56
CA LEU A 89 0.76 -4.46 2.11
C LEU A 89 1.25 -3.52 1.00
N HIS A 90 0.85 -3.82 -0.22
CA HIS A 90 1.15 -3.02 -1.40
C HIS A 90 0.04 -2.00 -1.61
N LEU A 91 0.40 -0.76 -1.87
CA LEU A 91 -0.51 0.37 -1.96
C LEU A 91 -0.20 1.25 -3.17
N ALA A 92 -1.24 1.81 -3.75
CA ALA A 92 -1.15 2.97 -4.61
C ALA A 92 -1.89 4.13 -3.94
N ILE A 93 -1.20 5.25 -3.71
CA ILE A 93 -1.75 6.39 -2.97
C ILE A 93 -1.53 7.70 -3.74
N THR A 94 -2.43 8.66 -3.62
CA THR A 94 -2.22 10.01 -4.15
C THR A 94 -1.05 10.68 -3.44
N VAL A 95 -0.32 11.54 -4.15
CA VAL A 95 0.74 12.38 -3.56
C VAL A 95 0.24 13.81 -3.34
N GLY A 96 0.98 14.60 -2.58
CA GLY A 96 0.62 15.99 -2.28
C GLY A 96 -0.01 16.16 -0.89
N GLY A 97 -0.96 17.06 -0.76
CA GLY A 97 -1.52 17.44 0.55
C GLY A 97 -2.44 16.41 1.20
N MET A 98 -2.89 15.40 0.47
CA MET A 98 -3.79 14.36 0.98
C MET A 98 -3.42 13.00 0.40
N TRP A 99 -3.34 11.99 1.26
CA TRP A 99 -2.98 10.61 0.87
C TRP A 99 -4.23 9.75 0.82
N ILE A 100 -4.72 9.50 -0.39
CA ILE A 100 -5.89 8.67 -0.63
C ILE A 100 -5.40 7.33 -1.18
N PRO A 101 -5.58 6.20 -0.48
CA PRO A 101 -5.37 4.89 -1.07
C PRO A 101 -6.33 4.68 -2.25
N LEU A 102 -5.80 4.29 -3.41
CA LEU A 102 -6.56 4.06 -4.64
C LEU A 102 -6.64 2.58 -4.98
N SER A 103 -5.63 1.82 -4.58
CA SER A 103 -5.55 0.38 -4.77
C SER A 103 -4.71 -0.24 -3.65
N ALA A 104 -5.05 -1.45 -3.24
CA ALA A 104 -4.33 -2.17 -2.19
C ALA A 104 -4.32 -3.68 -2.45
N ARG A 105 -3.19 -4.34 -2.12
CA ARG A 105 -3.03 -5.80 -2.16
C ARG A 105 -2.21 -6.27 -0.95
N LEU A 106 -2.53 -7.46 -0.46
CA LEU A 106 -1.72 -8.13 0.57
C LEU A 106 -1.11 -9.40 -0.01
N THR A 107 0.19 -9.57 0.22
CA THR A 107 0.92 -10.80 -0.17
C THR A 107 1.81 -11.29 0.97
N PRO A 108 2.26 -12.55 0.95
CA PRO A 108 3.43 -12.95 1.72
C PRO A 108 4.62 -12.03 1.40
N ALA A 109 5.49 -11.78 2.39
CA ALA A 109 6.53 -10.78 2.24
C ALA A 109 7.65 -11.15 1.24
N ASP A 110 7.75 -12.41 0.82
CA ASP A 110 8.68 -12.89 -0.20
C ASP A 110 8.25 -12.57 -1.64
N VAL A 111 7.01 -12.13 -1.85
CA VAL A 111 6.55 -11.70 -3.16
C VAL A 111 7.20 -10.37 -3.54
N ALA A 112 7.75 -10.31 -4.76
CA ALA A 112 8.42 -9.09 -5.25
C ALA A 112 7.41 -8.00 -5.59
N ASP A 113 7.74 -6.74 -5.24
CA ASP A 113 6.83 -5.59 -5.38
C ASP A 113 6.45 -5.33 -6.85
N ASN A 114 7.39 -5.53 -7.78
CA ASN A 114 7.16 -5.36 -9.21
C ASN A 114 6.18 -6.41 -9.80
N GLN A 115 5.96 -7.55 -9.16
CA GLN A 115 4.96 -8.53 -9.58
C GLN A 115 3.54 -8.06 -9.29
N ILE A 116 3.37 -7.28 -8.23
CA ILE A 116 2.06 -6.78 -7.78
C ILE A 116 1.70 -5.43 -8.41
N ALA A 117 2.71 -4.62 -8.72
CA ALA A 117 2.52 -3.28 -9.28
C ALA A 117 1.55 -3.23 -10.50
N PRO A 118 1.60 -4.14 -11.48
CA PRO A 118 0.66 -4.10 -12.60
C PRO A 118 -0.81 -4.16 -12.18
N SER A 119 -1.15 -4.94 -11.14
CA SER A 119 -2.52 -5.03 -10.63
C SER A 119 -2.95 -3.77 -9.88
N LEU A 120 -2.04 -3.09 -9.19
CA LEU A 120 -2.32 -1.79 -8.56
C LEU A 120 -2.56 -0.71 -9.63
N ILE A 121 -1.74 -0.69 -10.68
CA ILE A 121 -1.82 0.30 -11.77
C ILE A 121 -3.11 0.16 -12.57
N GLU A 122 -3.62 -1.08 -12.76
CA GLU A 122 -4.87 -1.36 -13.45
C GLU A 122 -6.06 -0.65 -12.84
N GLU A 123 -6.09 -0.54 -11.51
CA GLU A 123 -7.21 0.00 -10.74
C GLU A 123 -7.18 1.52 -10.56
N LEU A 124 -6.09 2.17 -11.00
CA LEU A 124 -5.96 3.63 -10.86
C LEU A 124 -7.00 4.37 -11.70
N PRO A 125 -7.53 5.49 -11.19
CA PRO A 125 -8.40 6.37 -11.96
C PRO A 125 -7.70 6.89 -13.23
N GLU A 126 -8.47 7.20 -14.27
CA GLU A 126 -7.93 7.66 -15.56
C GLU A 126 -7.15 8.97 -15.46
N GLU A 127 -7.47 9.80 -14.48
CA GLU A 127 -6.77 11.06 -14.21
C GLU A 127 -5.34 10.87 -13.72
N ALA A 128 -5.01 9.71 -13.14
CA ALA A 128 -3.66 9.40 -12.69
C ALA A 128 -2.75 9.24 -13.91
N ARG A 129 -1.82 10.18 -14.10
CA ARG A 129 -0.89 10.20 -15.25
C ARG A 129 0.52 9.73 -14.88
N PHE A 130 0.95 10.00 -13.67
CA PHE A 130 2.30 9.66 -13.22
C PHE A 130 2.25 8.61 -12.12
N VAL A 131 2.98 7.50 -12.32
CA VAL A 131 3.16 6.43 -11.33
C VAL A 131 4.58 6.54 -10.77
N LEU A 132 4.69 6.90 -9.50
CA LEU A 132 5.96 7.12 -8.82
C LEU A 132 6.34 5.88 -8.02
N GLY A 133 7.45 5.24 -8.35
CA GLY A 133 7.98 4.08 -7.66
C GLY A 133 9.45 4.24 -7.27
N ASP A 134 9.95 3.36 -6.42
CA ASP A 134 11.38 3.22 -6.20
C ASP A 134 12.06 2.43 -7.33
N THR A 135 13.35 2.12 -7.16
CA THR A 135 14.12 1.38 -8.17
C THR A 135 13.62 -0.04 -8.43
N HIS A 136 12.94 -0.67 -7.45
CA HIS A 136 12.40 -2.03 -7.60
C HIS A 136 11.22 -2.09 -8.57
N TYR A 137 10.50 -0.98 -8.74
CA TYR A 137 9.42 -0.87 -9.73
C TYR A 137 9.90 -0.60 -11.16
N ASN A 138 11.21 -0.37 -11.38
CA ASN A 138 11.76 -0.17 -12.71
C ASN A 138 11.93 -1.51 -13.47
N ALA A 139 10.85 -2.26 -13.60
CA ALA A 139 10.78 -3.55 -14.26
C ALA A 139 9.96 -3.47 -15.56
N GLN A 140 10.24 -4.36 -16.51
CA GLN A 140 9.60 -4.35 -17.84
C GLN A 140 8.07 -4.52 -17.74
N ASN A 141 7.59 -5.43 -16.89
CA ASN A 141 6.16 -5.64 -16.69
C ASN A 141 5.43 -4.40 -16.15
N VAL A 142 6.07 -3.63 -15.29
CA VAL A 142 5.52 -2.38 -14.74
C VAL A 142 5.49 -1.29 -15.80
N ARG A 143 6.56 -1.14 -16.59
CA ARG A 143 6.61 -0.20 -17.72
C ARG A 143 5.53 -0.51 -18.75
N HIS A 144 5.46 -1.75 -19.23
CA HIS A 144 4.43 -2.22 -20.14
C HIS A 144 3.02 -1.93 -19.62
N LYS A 145 2.79 -2.12 -18.31
CA LYS A 145 1.49 -1.81 -17.73
C LYS A 145 1.18 -0.32 -17.77
N CYS A 146 2.15 0.53 -17.42
CA CYS A 146 1.99 1.98 -17.51
C CYS A 146 1.72 2.42 -18.95
N GLU A 147 2.49 1.94 -19.93
CA GLU A 147 2.29 2.23 -21.36
C GLU A 147 0.88 1.86 -21.84
N ARG A 148 0.42 0.63 -21.53
CA ARG A 148 -0.91 0.16 -21.91
C ARG A 148 -2.06 0.94 -21.28
N THR A 149 -1.81 1.61 -20.17
CA THR A 149 -2.79 2.41 -19.43
C THR A 149 -2.53 3.92 -19.58
N GLU A 150 -1.71 4.31 -20.58
CA GLU A 150 -1.37 5.70 -20.91
C GLU A 150 -0.83 6.51 -19.72
N ARG A 151 0.05 5.86 -18.92
CA ARG A 151 0.68 6.45 -17.74
C ARG A 151 2.20 6.49 -17.88
N PHE A 152 2.82 7.42 -17.20
CA PHE A 152 4.27 7.57 -17.15
C PHE A 152 4.81 6.96 -15.85
N LEU A 153 5.67 5.93 -15.98
CA LEU A 153 6.41 5.39 -14.84
C LEU A 153 7.60 6.28 -14.52
N VAL A 154 7.66 6.77 -13.29
CA VAL A 154 8.74 7.60 -12.76
C VAL A 154 9.44 6.86 -11.62
N THR A 155 10.68 6.46 -11.84
CA THR A 155 11.48 5.76 -10.83
C THR A 155 12.80 6.49 -10.58
N SER A 156 13.40 6.27 -9.42
CA SER A 156 14.65 6.93 -9.03
C SER A 156 15.93 6.36 -9.70
N LYS A 157 15.80 5.48 -10.69
CA LYS A 157 16.94 4.86 -11.36
C LYS A 157 17.81 5.90 -12.06
N ARG A 158 19.13 5.87 -11.79
CA ARG A 158 20.12 6.67 -12.55
C ARG A 158 19.96 6.41 -14.05
N GLY A 159 19.99 7.47 -14.87
CA GLY A 159 19.87 7.38 -16.33
C GLY A 159 18.44 7.32 -16.88
N ALA A 160 17.42 7.29 -16.03
CA ALA A 160 16.02 7.31 -16.49
C ALA A 160 15.55 8.69 -17.02
N TYR A 161 16.32 9.74 -16.75
CA TYR A 161 16.04 11.12 -17.16
C TYR A 161 17.24 11.70 -17.90
N PRO A 162 17.03 12.65 -18.83
CA PRO A 162 18.12 13.39 -19.46
C PRO A 162 19.04 14.00 -18.39
N HIS A 163 20.34 13.99 -18.66
CA HIS A 163 21.36 14.62 -17.80
C HIS A 163 21.39 16.15 -17.99
N THR A 164 20.22 16.76 -18.15
CA THR A 164 20.01 18.21 -18.20
C THR A 164 19.60 18.70 -16.81
N ASP A 165 19.83 19.97 -16.53
CA ASP A 165 19.42 20.57 -15.25
C ASP A 165 17.92 20.39 -15.00
N SER A 166 17.09 20.54 -16.03
CA SER A 166 15.64 20.31 -15.98
C SER A 166 15.31 18.84 -15.65
N GLY A 167 16.02 17.86 -16.22
CA GLY A 167 15.81 16.44 -15.94
C GLY A 167 16.21 16.06 -14.51
N VAL A 168 17.26 16.68 -13.97
CA VAL A 168 17.67 16.52 -12.56
C VAL A 168 16.62 17.09 -11.63
N GLU A 169 16.08 18.28 -11.93
CA GLU A 169 15.07 18.94 -11.12
C GLU A 169 13.74 18.17 -11.11
N VAL A 170 13.27 17.70 -12.26
CA VAL A 170 12.06 16.86 -12.37
C VAL A 170 12.19 15.62 -11.50
N ARG A 171 13.33 14.91 -11.58
CA ARG A 171 13.60 13.73 -10.74
C ARG A 171 13.58 14.07 -9.25
N ARG A 172 14.17 15.18 -8.85
CA ARG A 172 14.21 15.65 -7.47
C ARG A 172 12.80 15.91 -6.93
N ILE A 173 11.96 16.56 -7.73
CA ILE A 173 10.57 16.84 -7.37
C ILE A 173 9.78 15.54 -7.18
N PHE A 174 9.82 14.63 -8.14
CA PHE A 174 9.09 13.37 -8.05
C PHE A 174 9.60 12.47 -6.92
N HIS A 175 10.90 12.42 -6.70
CA HIS A 175 11.47 11.69 -5.56
C HIS A 175 10.95 12.25 -4.23
N LYS A 176 10.95 13.58 -4.07
CA LYS A 176 10.42 14.24 -2.86
C LYS A 176 8.93 13.95 -2.67
N LEU A 177 8.12 14.07 -3.72
CA LEU A 177 6.68 13.77 -3.66
C LEU A 177 6.42 12.31 -3.24
N ARG A 178 7.13 11.35 -3.83
CA ARG A 178 7.02 9.93 -3.49
C ARG A 178 7.40 9.66 -2.04
N SER A 179 8.57 10.12 -1.60
CA SER A 179 9.04 9.87 -0.23
C SER A 179 8.10 10.47 0.79
N LEU A 180 7.68 11.72 0.61
CA LEU A 180 6.72 12.37 1.53
C LEU A 180 5.38 11.61 1.59
N ALA A 181 4.88 11.11 0.46
CA ALA A 181 3.62 10.37 0.46
C ALA A 181 3.79 9.01 1.15
N ASN A 182 4.75 8.20 0.72
CA ASN A 182 4.89 6.83 1.18
C ASN A 182 5.34 6.76 2.65
N GLU A 183 6.38 7.50 3.02
CA GLU A 183 6.92 7.45 4.38
C GLU A 183 5.90 7.98 5.40
N ASN A 184 5.32 9.14 5.13
CA ASN A 184 4.35 9.72 6.07
C ASN A 184 3.03 8.95 6.10
N PHE A 185 2.55 8.44 4.95
CA PHE A 185 1.36 7.59 4.94
C PHE A 185 1.59 6.31 5.72
N ASN A 186 2.67 5.58 5.43
CA ASN A 186 2.97 4.32 6.08
C ASN A 186 3.15 4.49 7.59
N GLU A 187 3.85 5.54 8.03
CA GLU A 187 4.02 5.85 9.45
C GLU A 187 2.68 6.18 10.11
N GLN A 188 1.89 7.06 9.50
CA GLN A 188 0.56 7.40 10.01
C GLN A 188 -0.36 6.19 10.05
N PHE A 189 -0.38 5.38 8.99
CA PHE A 189 -1.21 4.18 8.88
C PHE A 189 -0.86 3.16 9.96
N LYS A 190 0.43 2.86 10.13
CA LYS A 190 0.89 1.95 11.18
C LYS A 190 0.60 2.48 12.57
N ALA A 191 0.78 3.78 12.81
CA ALA A 191 0.48 4.40 14.11
C ALA A 191 -1.03 4.39 14.45
N ILE A 192 -1.90 4.51 13.45
CA ILE A 192 -3.36 4.46 13.65
C ILE A 192 -3.83 3.06 13.99
N PHE A 193 -3.35 2.05 13.25
CA PHE A 193 -3.81 0.66 13.34
C PHE A 193 -2.90 -0.24 14.16
N GLU A 194 -1.93 0.34 14.89
CA GLU A 194 -0.99 -0.37 15.78
C GLU A 194 -0.19 -1.47 15.06
N LEU A 195 0.27 -1.16 13.84
CA LEU A 195 0.96 -2.09 12.93
C LEU A 195 2.50 -1.98 12.97
N HIS A 196 3.06 -1.29 13.97
CA HIS A 196 4.52 -1.21 14.15
C HIS A 196 5.12 -2.53 14.61
N GLU A 197 4.33 -3.33 15.31
CA GLU A 197 4.69 -4.66 15.78
C GLU A 197 4.08 -5.75 14.90
N GLN A 198 3.68 -6.84 15.50
CA GLN A 198 3.04 -7.96 14.79
C GLN A 198 1.58 -7.65 14.45
N VAL A 199 1.13 -8.15 13.28
CA VAL A 199 -0.30 -8.11 12.99
C VAL A 199 -1.09 -8.96 14.00
N PRO A 200 -2.31 -8.56 14.38
CA PRO A 200 -3.10 -9.27 15.40
C PRO A 200 -3.66 -10.62 14.90
N THR A 201 -3.57 -10.89 13.60
CA THR A 201 -4.20 -12.02 12.92
C THR A 201 -3.18 -13.03 12.41
N LYS A 202 -3.62 -14.27 12.16
CA LYS A 202 -2.82 -15.35 11.59
C LYS A 202 -3.51 -15.91 10.34
N GLY A 203 -2.70 -16.28 9.35
CA GLY A 203 -3.14 -16.81 8.06
C GLY A 203 -3.55 -15.72 7.08
N ARG A 204 -3.41 -16.02 5.78
CA ARG A 204 -3.59 -15.08 4.69
C ARG A 204 -4.97 -14.43 4.68
N VAL A 205 -6.03 -15.22 4.86
CA VAL A 205 -7.41 -14.71 4.82
C VAL A 205 -7.69 -13.72 5.94
N ASN A 206 -7.26 -14.03 7.17
CA ASN A 206 -7.50 -13.16 8.31
C ASN A 206 -6.63 -11.91 8.26
N THR A 207 -5.38 -12.06 7.84
CA THR A 207 -4.45 -10.92 7.72
C THR A 207 -4.86 -9.99 6.57
N ALA A 208 -5.35 -10.54 5.45
CA ALA A 208 -5.91 -9.73 4.37
C ALA A 208 -7.16 -8.97 4.83
N ARG A 209 -8.07 -9.63 5.54
CA ARG A 209 -9.26 -8.98 6.11
C ARG A 209 -8.88 -7.83 7.05
N PHE A 210 -7.89 -8.03 7.89
CA PHE A 210 -7.42 -7.02 8.81
C PHE A 210 -6.72 -5.87 8.09
N ALA A 211 -5.69 -6.14 7.29
CA ALA A 211 -4.87 -5.11 6.66
C ALA A 211 -5.63 -4.31 5.59
N LEU A 212 -6.38 -4.99 4.72
CA LEU A 212 -7.20 -4.32 3.70
C LEU A 212 -8.42 -3.64 4.32
N GLY A 213 -9.01 -4.23 5.37
CA GLY A 213 -10.06 -3.58 6.17
C GLY A 213 -9.58 -2.29 6.81
N ALA A 214 -8.35 -2.26 7.33
CA ALA A 214 -7.74 -1.04 7.86
C ALA A 214 -7.61 0.05 6.77
N VAL A 215 -7.23 -0.31 5.53
CA VAL A 215 -7.18 0.64 4.39
C VAL A 215 -8.57 1.20 4.11
N LEU A 216 -9.61 0.36 4.08
CA LEU A 216 -10.98 0.81 3.85
C LEU A 216 -11.47 1.75 4.98
N VAL A 217 -11.16 1.41 6.24
CA VAL A 217 -11.48 2.28 7.40
C VAL A 217 -10.75 3.62 7.30
N TYR A 218 -9.51 3.63 6.85
CA TYR A 218 -8.77 4.86 6.60
C TYR A 218 -9.47 5.74 5.55
N GLN A 219 -9.93 5.15 4.43
CA GLN A 219 -10.68 5.87 3.40
C GLN A 219 -12.02 6.41 3.94
N LEU A 220 -12.75 5.62 4.72
CA LEU A 220 -13.99 6.08 5.37
C LEU A 220 -13.74 7.25 6.33
N ALA A 221 -12.63 7.23 7.05
CA ALA A 221 -12.25 8.35 7.91
C ALA A 221 -11.92 9.63 7.12
N LEU A 222 -11.31 9.50 5.93
CA LEU A 222 -11.12 10.64 5.01
C LEU A 222 -12.47 11.24 4.58
N LEU A 223 -13.40 10.39 4.17
CA LEU A 223 -14.75 10.81 3.77
C LEU A 223 -15.49 11.49 4.91
N TYR A 224 -15.52 10.86 6.09
CA TYR A 224 -16.17 11.43 7.28
C TYR A 224 -15.60 12.80 7.65
N ARG A 225 -14.26 12.94 7.62
CA ARG A 225 -13.61 14.23 7.88
C ARG A 225 -14.03 15.30 6.88
N HIS A 226 -14.16 14.95 5.61
CA HIS A 226 -14.62 15.86 4.56
C HIS A 226 -16.06 16.31 4.80
N GLU A 227 -16.99 15.39 5.04
CA GLU A 227 -18.41 15.67 5.30
C GLU A 227 -18.61 16.56 6.53
N ARG A 228 -17.78 16.36 7.56
CA ARG A 228 -17.81 17.19 8.77
C ARG A 228 -17.14 18.55 8.61
N ARG A 229 -16.62 18.88 7.41
CA ARG A 229 -15.87 20.12 7.14
C ARG A 229 -14.78 20.39 8.19
N SER A 230 -14.25 19.36 8.80
CA SER A 230 -13.17 19.44 9.78
C SER A 230 -11.90 19.75 9.01
N GLY A 231 -11.27 20.88 9.32
CA GLY A 231 -10.14 21.42 8.56
C GLY A 231 -9.04 20.39 8.25
N VAL A 232 -8.41 20.55 7.09
CA VAL A 232 -7.42 19.63 6.50
C VAL A 232 -6.22 19.33 7.43
N ASN A 233 -5.94 20.17 8.39
CA ASN A 233 -4.76 20.12 9.25
C ASN A 233 -4.87 19.19 10.49
N ARG A 234 -5.98 18.50 10.68
CA ARG A 234 -6.11 17.52 11.76
C ARG A 234 -5.87 16.12 11.21
N GLY A 235 -4.85 15.43 11.70
CA GLY A 235 -4.59 14.02 11.38
C GLY A 235 -5.82 13.14 11.60
N LEU A 236 -5.89 11.98 10.96
CA LEU A 236 -7.03 11.03 11.09
C LEU A 236 -7.09 10.34 12.45
N LYS A 237 -5.96 10.28 13.18
CA LYS A 237 -5.86 9.59 14.46
C LYS A 237 -6.91 10.00 15.50
N PRO A 238 -7.26 11.29 15.70
CA PRO A 238 -8.31 11.70 16.61
C PRO A 238 -9.70 11.17 16.24
N PHE A 239 -9.99 11.02 14.94
CA PHE A 239 -11.30 10.52 14.48
C PHE A 239 -11.45 9.01 14.64
N LEU A 240 -10.36 8.26 14.58
CA LEU A 240 -10.34 6.80 14.66
C LEU A 240 -10.15 6.25 16.08
N ARG A 241 -9.72 7.11 17.03
CA ARG A 241 -9.59 6.75 18.46
C ARG A 241 -10.77 7.19 19.31
N ALA A 242 -11.65 8.02 18.78
CA ALA A 242 -12.84 8.50 19.49
C ALA A 242 -14.07 7.60 19.30
N ALA A 243 -13.93 6.49 18.59
CA ALA A 243 -14.92 5.43 18.44
C ALA A 243 -14.50 4.20 19.26
#